data_ea0fe0fb77b3529dbbf49b7b10b81cf7
#
_entry.id   ea0fe0fb77b3529dbbf49b7b10b81cf7
#
_cell.length_a   1.000
_cell.length_b   1.000
_cell.length_c   1.000
_cell.angle_alpha   90.00
_cell.angle_beta   90.00
_cell.angle_gamma   90.00
#
_symmetry.space_group_name_H-M   'P 1'
#
loop_
_entity.id
_entity.type
_entity.pdbx_description
1 polymer ?
#
loop_
_entity_poly.entity_id
_entity_poly.type
_entity_poly.pdbx_seq_one_letter_code
_entity_poly.pdbx_strand_id
1 'polypeptide(L)'
;MNKQQSRKEATSLEPTLQVGKSGIETVVEELKTQLKNNIMVKVRFLRSAFEEVSKKELAEKLADMTGSELIEVRGNTGVFRRKR
;
A
#
# COMPACT_ATOMS: atom_id res chain seq x y z
N MET A 1 13.40 -13.78 -1.88
CA MET A 1 12.01 -13.92 -2.39
C MET A 1 11.93 -13.25 -3.75
N ASN A 2 11.41 -13.95 -4.74
CA ASN A 2 11.23 -13.36 -6.06
C ASN A 2 9.90 -12.63 -6.15
N LYS A 3 9.71 -11.90 -7.25
CA LYS A 3 8.51 -11.08 -7.42
C LYS A 3 7.22 -11.91 -7.47
N GLN A 4 7.31 -13.09 -8.02
CA GLN A 4 6.16 -13.99 -8.12
C GLN A 4 5.72 -14.48 -6.74
N GLN A 5 6.66 -14.80 -5.88
CA GLN A 5 6.34 -15.21 -4.50
C GLN A 5 5.71 -14.06 -3.72
N SER A 6 6.21 -12.84 -3.93
CA SER A 6 5.63 -11.67 -3.28
C SER A 6 4.17 -11.48 -3.68
N ARG A 7 3.84 -11.68 -4.94
CA ARG A 7 2.46 -11.57 -5.41
C ARG A 7 1.57 -12.65 -4.82
N LYS A 8 2.10 -13.85 -4.67
CA LYS A 8 1.38 -14.97 -4.07
C LYS A 8 1.04 -14.67 -2.62
N GLU A 9 1.99 -14.15 -1.88
CA GLU A 9 1.78 -13.76 -0.49
C GLU A 9 0.81 -12.59 -0.40
N ALA A 10 0.92 -11.63 -1.31
CA ALA A 10 0.05 -10.46 -1.34
C ALA A 10 -1.40 -10.84 -1.54
N THR A 11 -1.66 -11.88 -2.34
CA THR A 11 -3.02 -12.33 -2.62
C THR A 11 -3.73 -12.85 -1.37
N SER A 12 -2.98 -13.41 -0.42
CA SER A 12 -3.54 -13.95 0.81
C SER A 12 -3.63 -12.93 1.94
N LEU A 13 -3.04 -11.74 1.76
CA LEU A 13 -3.08 -10.70 2.78
C LEU A 13 -4.42 -9.98 2.81
N GLU A 14 -4.81 -9.57 4.01
CA GLU A 14 -5.97 -8.72 4.17
C GLU A 14 -5.52 -7.28 4.38
N PRO A 15 -6.30 -6.29 3.91
CA PRO A 15 -5.95 -4.90 4.15
C PRO A 15 -5.96 -4.57 5.63
N THR A 16 -4.89 -3.95 6.10
CA THR A 16 -4.78 -3.52 7.50
C THR A 16 -4.90 -2.02 7.66
N LEU A 17 -4.86 -1.29 6.54
CA LEU A 17 -4.98 0.17 6.53
C LEU A 17 -5.96 0.58 5.45
N GLN A 18 -6.59 1.73 5.66
CA GLN A 18 -7.49 2.32 4.68
C GLN A 18 -7.12 3.78 4.45
N VAL A 19 -7.19 4.18 3.18
CA VAL A 19 -6.99 5.58 2.79
C VAL A 19 -8.33 6.11 2.30
N GLY A 20 -8.79 7.17 2.92
CA GLY A 20 -10.05 7.80 2.55
C GLY A 20 -9.88 9.25 2.11
N LYS A 21 -10.92 10.04 2.33
CA LYS A 21 -10.96 11.44 1.94
C LYS A 21 -9.82 12.28 2.51
N SER A 22 -9.31 11.89 3.68
CA SER A 22 -8.20 12.60 4.32
C SER A 22 -6.87 12.43 3.60
N GLY A 23 -6.80 11.51 2.65
CA GLY A 23 -5.61 11.30 1.82
C GLY A 23 -4.61 10.31 2.40
N ILE A 24 -3.57 10.05 1.62
CA ILE A 24 -2.55 9.07 2.00
C ILE A 24 -1.70 9.51 3.19
N GLU A 25 -1.61 10.81 3.41
CA GLU A 25 -0.77 11.34 4.48
C GLU A 25 -1.18 10.82 5.85
N THR A 26 -2.45 10.51 6.04
CA THR A 26 -2.95 10.03 7.32
C THR A 26 -2.45 8.63 7.68
N VAL A 27 -2.01 7.87 6.68
CA VAL A 27 -1.55 6.49 6.90
C VAL A 27 -0.05 6.33 6.74
N VAL A 28 0.67 7.39 6.41
CA VAL A 28 2.12 7.29 6.17
C VAL A 28 2.86 6.73 7.38
N GLU A 29 2.65 7.31 8.55
CA GLU A 29 3.33 6.87 9.76
C GLU A 29 2.89 5.47 10.17
N GLU A 30 1.61 5.19 10.05
CA GLU A 30 1.07 3.86 10.36
C GLU A 30 1.66 2.80 9.44
N LEU A 31 1.73 3.10 8.15
CA LEU A 31 2.30 2.17 7.19
C LEU A 31 3.79 1.93 7.46
N LYS A 32 4.52 2.97 7.79
CA LYS A 32 5.93 2.83 8.16
C LYS A 32 6.07 1.89 9.36
N THR A 33 5.24 2.08 10.36
CA THR A 33 5.26 1.26 11.57
C THR A 33 4.94 -0.19 11.25
N GLN A 34 3.91 -0.42 10.45
CA GLN A 34 3.54 -1.78 10.08
C GLN A 34 4.62 -2.48 9.25
N LEU A 35 5.30 -1.71 8.39
CA LEU A 35 6.38 -2.27 7.57
C LEU A 35 7.64 -2.58 8.37
N LYS A 36 7.79 -2.01 9.56
CA LYS A 36 8.87 -2.40 10.47
C LYS A 36 8.65 -3.80 11.03
N ASN A 37 7.39 -4.17 11.20
CA ASN A 37 7.02 -5.44 11.80
C ASN A 37 6.60 -6.49 10.79
N ASN A 38 6.29 -6.09 9.58
CA ASN A 38 5.82 -6.98 8.53
C ASN A 38 6.54 -6.68 7.23
N ILE A 39 6.88 -7.73 6.50
CA ILE A 39 7.57 -7.56 5.20
C ILE A 39 6.63 -6.90 4.19
N MET A 40 5.36 -7.26 4.22
CA MET A 40 4.36 -6.71 3.31
C MET A 40 3.13 -6.24 4.06
N VAL A 41 2.53 -5.17 3.56
CA VAL A 41 1.30 -4.60 4.12
C VAL A 41 0.38 -4.26 2.96
N LYS A 42 -0.89 -4.58 3.12
CA LYS A 42 -1.92 -4.28 2.12
C LYS A 42 -2.74 -3.09 2.59
N VAL A 43 -2.90 -2.12 1.70
CA VAL A 43 -3.64 -0.88 1.99
C VAL A 43 -4.82 -0.78 1.06
N ARG A 44 -6.00 -0.54 1.62
CA ARG A 44 -7.21 -0.35 0.84
C ARG A 44 -7.42 1.14 0.57
N PHE A 45 -7.68 1.47 -0.67
CA PHE A 45 -7.99 2.85 -1.08
C PHE A 45 -9.50 2.98 -1.24
N LEU A 46 -10.11 3.79 -0.42
CA LEU A 46 -11.54 4.07 -0.54
C LEU A 46 -11.76 5.00 -1.73
N ARG A 47 -12.95 4.91 -2.32
CA ARG A 47 -13.26 5.69 -3.51
C ARG A 47 -13.01 7.18 -3.32
N SER A 48 -13.30 7.69 -2.15
CA SER A 48 -13.11 9.11 -1.85
C SER A 48 -11.64 9.54 -1.89
N ALA A 49 -10.70 8.59 -1.83
CA ALA A 49 -9.27 8.91 -1.86
C ALA A 49 -8.76 9.16 -3.28
N PHE A 50 -9.42 8.61 -4.29
CA PHE A 50 -8.92 8.68 -5.68
C PHE A 50 -9.93 9.27 -6.66
N GLU A 51 -10.77 10.21 -6.20
CA GLU A 51 -11.71 10.88 -7.09
C GLU A 51 -11.01 11.77 -8.11
N GLU A 52 -9.89 12.38 -7.73
CA GLU A 52 -9.16 13.30 -8.58
C GLU A 52 -7.86 12.74 -9.15
N VAL A 53 -7.35 11.65 -8.56
CA VAL A 53 -6.11 11.02 -8.99
C VAL A 53 -6.31 9.52 -9.07
N SER A 54 -5.52 8.86 -9.92
CA SER A 54 -5.64 7.41 -10.07
C SER A 54 -5.14 6.68 -8.84
N LYS A 55 -5.67 5.49 -8.62
CA LYS A 55 -5.22 4.63 -7.52
C LYS A 55 -3.74 4.32 -7.64
N LYS A 56 -3.28 4.12 -8.86
CA LYS A 56 -1.88 3.82 -9.10
C LYS A 56 -0.98 4.97 -8.68
N GLU A 57 -1.37 6.19 -9.00
CA GLU A 57 -0.60 7.36 -8.61
C GLU A 57 -0.56 7.51 -7.09
N LEU A 58 -1.69 7.31 -6.43
CA LEU A 58 -1.73 7.36 -4.98
C LEU A 58 -0.85 6.30 -4.34
N ALA A 59 -0.90 5.09 -4.89
CA ALA A 59 -0.10 3.98 -4.37
C ALA A 59 1.39 4.24 -4.55
N GLU A 60 1.78 4.73 -5.72
CA GLU A 60 3.18 5.07 -5.98
C GLU A 60 3.67 6.18 -5.06
N LYS A 61 2.84 7.19 -4.86
CA LYS A 61 3.19 8.29 -3.97
C LYS A 61 3.31 7.81 -2.52
N LEU A 62 2.41 6.96 -2.10
CA LEU A 62 2.47 6.41 -0.74
C LEU A 62 3.71 5.55 -0.54
N ALA A 63 4.07 4.74 -1.53
CA ALA A 63 5.29 3.94 -1.49
C ALA A 63 6.52 4.84 -1.35
N ASP A 64 6.54 5.93 -2.11
CA ASP A 64 7.63 6.89 -2.09
C ASP A 64 7.75 7.57 -0.73
N MET A 65 6.62 8.00 -0.16
CA MET A 65 6.59 8.69 1.12
C MET A 65 6.98 7.80 2.29
N THR A 66 6.74 6.50 2.17
CA THR A 66 7.05 5.54 3.23
C THR A 66 8.38 4.83 3.01
N GLY A 67 9.04 5.09 1.87
CA GLY A 67 10.26 4.38 1.53
C GLY A 67 10.04 2.91 1.32
N SER A 68 8.88 2.53 0.81
CA SER A 68 8.54 1.14 0.55
C SER A 68 8.45 0.87 -0.94
N GLU A 69 8.31 -0.40 -1.29
CA GLU A 69 8.17 -0.83 -2.68
C GLU A 69 6.73 -1.20 -2.96
N LEU A 70 6.16 -0.61 -4.01
CA LEU A 70 4.82 -0.96 -4.45
C LEU A 70 4.89 -2.25 -5.28
N ILE A 71 4.27 -3.31 -4.78
CA ILE A 71 4.27 -4.61 -5.44
C ILE A 71 3.19 -4.68 -6.51
N GLU A 72 1.97 -4.30 -6.16
CA GLU A 72 0.87 -4.29 -7.11
C GLU A 72 -0.28 -3.43 -6.61
N VAL A 73 -1.11 -3.00 -7.54
CA VAL A 73 -2.39 -2.37 -7.25
C VAL A 73 -3.45 -3.24 -7.90
N ARG A 74 -4.35 -3.77 -7.09
CA ARG A 74 -5.40 -4.65 -7.58
C ARG A 74 -6.73 -4.20 -7.02
N GLY A 75 -7.70 -3.93 -7.92
CA GLY A 75 -8.97 -3.38 -7.48
C GLY A 75 -8.73 -2.09 -6.74
N ASN A 76 -9.22 -1.99 -5.51
CA ASN A 76 -9.07 -0.82 -4.67
C ASN A 76 -7.98 -0.99 -3.62
N THR A 77 -7.04 -1.91 -3.81
CA THR A 77 -5.99 -2.17 -2.83
C THR A 77 -4.61 -2.07 -3.46
N GLY A 78 -3.65 -1.62 -2.64
CA GLY A 78 -2.25 -1.63 -3.02
C GLY A 78 -1.46 -2.47 -2.03
N VAL A 79 -0.46 -3.18 -2.52
CA VAL A 79 0.41 -4.00 -1.69
C VAL A 79 1.78 -3.34 -1.64
N PHE A 80 2.25 -3.11 -0.43
CA PHE A 80 3.53 -2.46 -0.19
C PHE A 80 4.47 -3.41 0.51
N ARG A 81 5.71 -3.39 0.10
CA ARG A 81 6.74 -4.25 0.67
C ARG A 81 7.85 -3.39 1.24
N ARG A 82 8.37 -3.83 2.38
CA ARG A 82 9.48 -3.15 3.03
C ARG A 82 10.72 -3.21 2.15
N LYS A 83 11.34 -2.07 1.93
CA LYS A 83 12.65 -2.01 1.30
C LYS A 83 13.72 -2.27 2.36
N ARG A 84 14.82 -2.76 1.92
CA ARG A 84 15.97 -2.92 2.79
C ARG A 84 16.61 -1.58 3.10
#